data_eb6c7d42660b6017488909224e588c4c
#
_entry.id   eb6c7d42660b6017488909224e588c4c
#
_cell.length_a   1.000
_cell.length_b   1.000
_cell.length_c   1.000
_cell.angle_alpha   90.00
_cell.angle_beta   90.00
_cell.angle_gamma   90.00
#
_symmetry.space_group_name_H-M   'P 1'
#
loop_
_entity.id
_entity.type
_entity.pdbx_description
1 polymer ?
#
loop_
_entity_poly.entity_id
_entity_poly.type
_entity_poly.pdbx_seq_one_letter_code
_entity_poly.pdbx_strand_id
1 'polypeptide(L)'
;VTQRQYQKIAVIGAGLSGICTAYFLAQAGCQVTLIERHGNVAEQASLGNSGLIAAAGQMPTAAPGLRKKILSSLFNADSPILLSPTLSPALWGWLRKWMAQSQLERYRLNKTRMTQAALYGQQLLLQLQQQHMIDYQASAGVVQIFRTEAQLAAATKLRAILVDLNIAHSLLDAKQVRHLEPNLNSTTALAGGWHFPQDGAGNCLFFIKQMKAIVQAMGVQFQFMQTVTALQSGEQGAILTIDGEPHVFDAVVVAAGAGSNKLLKPLGIRIPTTIANSYAAVATIKNPEFAPRGAVLDAHYKTAIVRIDERIRITGMIDLQPGRRARAMHPQAMTTLLKIADDWYPDAANYNQASFWSGNVAMLPDGPPLIGATPTPNVFVHIDGSSDGWAGTVGAAAALADLIGGRQPEIDVSGLQLTRYH
;
A
#
# COMPACT_ATOMS: atom_id res chain seq x y z
N VAL A 1 -3.31 18.63 31.80
CA VAL A 1 -2.15 18.54 30.90
C VAL A 1 -2.49 19.39 29.69
N THR A 2 -1.86 20.56 29.54
CA THR A 2 -2.04 21.46 28.39
C THR A 2 -1.57 20.69 27.14
N GLN A 3 -2.47 20.38 26.24
CA GLN A 3 -2.16 19.71 24.97
C GLN A 3 -1.24 20.65 24.18
N ARG A 4 -0.04 20.18 23.84
CA ARG A 4 0.95 20.95 23.08
C ARG A 4 0.44 21.08 21.65
N GLN A 5 0.12 22.30 21.23
CA GLN A 5 -0.33 22.58 19.88
C GLN A 5 0.91 22.72 18.98
N TYR A 6 1.17 21.73 18.11
CA TYR A 6 2.23 21.78 17.13
C TYR A 6 1.83 22.70 15.97
N GLN A 7 2.67 23.71 15.67
CA GLN A 7 2.43 24.65 14.57
C GLN A 7 3.30 24.33 13.35
N LYS A 8 4.62 24.15 13.55
CA LYS A 8 5.58 23.85 12.46
C LYS A 8 5.90 22.38 12.44
N ILE A 9 5.43 21.67 11.42
CA ILE A 9 5.62 20.21 11.31
C ILE A 9 6.39 19.87 10.06
N ALA A 10 7.46 19.07 10.22
CA ALA A 10 8.15 18.46 9.09
C ALA A 10 7.52 17.09 8.74
N VAL A 11 7.34 16.82 7.46
CA VAL A 11 6.97 15.50 6.95
C VAL A 11 8.11 14.98 6.07
N ILE A 12 8.69 13.82 6.42
CA ILE A 12 9.83 13.25 5.70
C ILE A 12 9.32 12.19 4.72
N GLY A 13 9.43 12.47 3.43
CA GLY A 13 9.02 11.63 2.31
C GLY A 13 7.76 12.13 1.60
N ALA A 14 7.84 12.26 0.27
CA ALA A 14 6.74 12.73 -0.60
C ALA A 14 6.05 11.59 -1.36
N GLY A 15 5.99 10.39 -0.78
CA GLY A 15 5.13 9.30 -1.22
C GLY A 15 3.67 9.54 -0.84
N LEU A 16 2.81 8.56 -1.10
CA LEU A 16 1.38 8.63 -0.77
C LEU A 16 1.14 8.98 0.70
N SER A 17 1.84 8.30 1.64
CA SER A 17 1.71 8.55 3.08
C SER A 17 2.07 9.99 3.45
N GLY A 18 3.18 10.51 2.91
CA GLY A 18 3.64 11.87 3.22
C GLY A 18 2.72 12.95 2.65
N ILE A 19 2.29 12.84 1.40
CA ILE A 19 1.39 13.79 0.74
C ILE A 19 0.04 13.86 1.45
N CYS A 20 -0.56 12.71 1.77
CA CYS A 20 -1.84 12.67 2.47
C CYS A 20 -1.71 13.22 3.91
N THR A 21 -0.62 12.89 4.60
CA THR A 21 -0.35 13.45 5.94
C THR A 21 -0.19 14.97 5.87
N ALA A 22 0.56 15.48 4.90
CA ALA A 22 0.74 16.91 4.71
C ALA A 22 -0.59 17.63 4.43
N TYR A 23 -1.47 17.02 3.64
CA TYR A 23 -2.80 17.55 3.37
C TYR A 23 -3.62 17.72 4.66
N PHE A 24 -3.79 16.64 5.44
CA PHE A 24 -4.63 16.69 6.63
C PHE A 24 -4.04 17.55 7.75
N LEU A 25 -2.71 17.64 7.86
CA LEU A 25 -2.05 18.57 8.78
C LEU A 25 -2.25 20.03 8.35
N ALA A 26 -2.12 20.34 7.06
CA ALA A 26 -2.37 21.69 6.54
C ALA A 26 -3.86 22.08 6.71
N GLN A 27 -4.78 21.14 6.45
CA GLN A 27 -6.21 21.33 6.70
C GLN A 27 -6.51 21.61 8.19
N ALA A 28 -5.72 21.00 9.09
CA ALA A 28 -5.79 21.26 10.53
C ALA A 28 -5.12 22.59 10.97
N GLY A 29 -4.60 23.39 10.03
CA GLY A 29 -3.99 24.70 10.30
C GLY A 29 -2.50 24.66 10.63
N CYS A 30 -1.82 23.52 10.45
CA CYS A 30 -0.39 23.42 10.68
C CYS A 30 0.42 23.99 9.50
N GLN A 31 1.56 24.60 9.80
CA GLN A 31 2.58 24.98 8.82
C GLN A 31 3.42 23.73 8.50
N VAL A 32 3.26 23.17 7.31
CA VAL A 32 3.90 21.90 6.94
C VAL A 32 5.05 22.15 5.98
N THR A 33 6.21 21.55 6.27
CA THR A 33 7.35 21.42 5.35
C THR A 33 7.52 19.95 4.99
N LEU A 34 7.35 19.61 3.71
CA LEU A 34 7.53 18.28 3.19
C LEU A 34 8.90 18.14 2.52
N ILE A 35 9.74 17.23 3.06
CA ILE A 35 11.13 17.05 2.65
C ILE A 35 11.25 15.74 1.87
N GLU A 36 11.76 15.80 0.64
CA GLU A 36 11.93 14.65 -0.24
C GLU A 36 13.32 14.64 -0.89
N ARG A 37 13.98 13.49 -0.82
CA ARG A 37 15.33 13.30 -1.38
C ARG A 37 15.37 13.24 -2.90
N HIS A 38 14.24 13.00 -3.54
CA HIS A 38 14.10 12.96 -5.00
C HIS A 38 13.57 14.28 -5.54
N GLY A 39 13.57 14.42 -6.87
CA GLY A 39 13.17 15.65 -7.57
C GLY A 39 11.67 15.88 -7.63
N ASN A 40 10.84 14.87 -7.31
CA ASN A 40 9.38 14.99 -7.36
C ASN A 40 8.70 14.05 -6.35
N VAL A 41 7.37 14.16 -6.26
CA VAL A 41 6.53 13.25 -5.47
C VAL A 41 6.45 11.86 -6.08
N ALA A 42 6.20 10.85 -5.24
CA ALA A 42 5.91 9.46 -5.63
C ALA A 42 7.00 8.75 -6.45
N GLU A 43 8.27 9.11 -6.34
CA GLU A 43 9.35 8.48 -7.13
C GLU A 43 9.82 7.11 -6.61
N GLN A 44 9.25 6.60 -5.52
CA GLN A 44 9.59 5.31 -4.94
C GLN A 44 8.39 4.35 -4.96
N ALA A 45 8.08 3.67 -3.85
CA ALA A 45 7.02 2.66 -3.75
C ALA A 45 5.68 3.10 -4.34
N SER A 46 5.29 4.36 -4.14
CA SER A 46 4.02 4.91 -4.65
C SER A 46 3.91 4.93 -6.18
N LEU A 47 5.04 4.99 -6.90
CA LEU A 47 5.07 4.85 -8.37
C LEU A 47 4.60 3.46 -8.82
N GLY A 48 4.90 2.43 -8.01
CA GLY A 48 4.52 1.05 -8.25
C GLY A 48 3.20 0.64 -7.62
N ASN A 49 2.42 1.55 -7.05
CA ASN A 49 1.12 1.23 -6.45
C ASN A 49 0.21 0.49 -7.46
N SER A 50 -0.55 -0.50 -6.98
CA SER A 50 -1.43 -1.32 -7.83
C SER A 50 -2.54 -0.52 -8.52
N GLY A 51 -2.89 0.62 -7.94
CA GLY A 51 -4.05 1.39 -8.35
C GLY A 51 -5.34 0.93 -7.67
N LEU A 52 -5.34 -0.12 -6.87
CA LEU A 52 -6.53 -0.58 -6.16
C LEU A 52 -6.93 0.40 -5.04
N ILE A 53 -8.19 0.76 -5.02
CA ILE A 53 -8.87 1.50 -3.95
C ILE A 53 -9.80 0.50 -3.27
N ALA A 54 -9.21 -0.36 -2.45
CA ALA A 54 -9.90 -1.53 -1.93
C ALA A 54 -9.91 -1.52 -0.40
N ALA A 55 -11.09 -1.73 0.18
CA ALA A 55 -11.26 -2.08 1.59
C ALA A 55 -11.54 -3.58 1.75
N ALA A 56 -12.35 -4.13 0.86
CA ALA A 56 -12.70 -5.54 0.84
C ALA A 56 -11.56 -6.39 0.26
N GLY A 57 -11.04 -6.02 -0.91
CA GLY A 57 -9.97 -6.75 -1.60
C GLY A 57 -8.61 -6.64 -0.93
N GLN A 58 -8.38 -5.64 -0.06
CA GLN A 58 -7.14 -5.51 0.69
C GLN A 58 -7.05 -6.57 1.79
N MET A 59 -6.07 -7.45 1.68
CA MET A 59 -5.90 -8.56 2.62
C MET A 59 -4.51 -8.55 3.25
N PRO A 60 -4.40 -8.87 4.58
CA PRO A 60 -3.10 -9.10 5.19
C PRO A 60 -2.32 -10.13 4.39
N THR A 61 -1.06 -9.85 4.12
CA THR A 61 -0.18 -10.80 3.41
C THR A 61 0.04 -12.09 4.21
N ALA A 62 -0.05 -12.00 5.54
CA ALA A 62 0.01 -13.12 6.48
C ALA A 62 -1.33 -13.87 6.58
N ALA A 63 -1.83 -14.42 5.47
CA ALA A 63 -3.08 -15.18 5.45
C ALA A 63 -2.89 -16.63 5.95
N PRO A 64 -3.98 -17.29 6.41
CA PRO A 64 -3.97 -18.71 6.72
C PRO A 64 -3.39 -19.54 5.56
N GLY A 65 -2.54 -20.53 5.88
CA GLY A 65 -1.82 -21.30 4.88
C GLY A 65 -0.49 -20.70 4.40
N LEU A 66 -0.08 -19.55 4.91
CA LEU A 66 1.17 -18.88 4.53
C LEU A 66 2.39 -19.79 4.63
N ARG A 67 2.50 -20.64 5.65
CA ARG A 67 3.63 -21.58 5.81
C ARG A 67 3.77 -22.53 4.62
N LYS A 68 2.66 -23.07 4.12
CA LYS A 68 2.66 -23.93 2.93
C LYS A 68 3.08 -23.15 1.68
N LYS A 69 2.62 -21.89 1.55
CA LYS A 69 2.99 -21.00 0.43
C LYS A 69 4.47 -20.64 0.43
N ILE A 70 5.05 -20.34 1.60
CA ILE A 70 6.50 -20.07 1.74
C ILE A 70 7.30 -21.32 1.35
N LEU A 71 6.90 -22.50 1.84
CA LEU A 71 7.61 -23.75 1.50
C LEU A 71 7.51 -24.06 0.00
N SER A 72 6.32 -23.90 -0.59
CA SER A 72 6.15 -24.11 -2.05
C SER A 72 6.92 -23.10 -2.88
N SER A 73 7.11 -21.86 -2.40
CA SER A 73 7.83 -20.82 -3.12
C SER A 73 9.32 -21.11 -3.31
N LEU A 74 9.90 -21.97 -2.47
CA LEU A 74 11.29 -22.40 -2.63
C LEU A 74 11.50 -23.36 -3.81
N PHE A 75 10.42 -24.02 -4.27
CA PHE A 75 10.47 -25.05 -5.32
C PHE A 75 9.63 -24.71 -6.54
N ASN A 76 8.84 -23.63 -6.50
CA ASN A 76 7.95 -23.25 -7.59
C ASN A 76 8.37 -21.90 -8.15
N ALA A 77 8.80 -21.92 -9.40
CA ALA A 77 9.19 -20.73 -10.14
C ALA A 77 8.04 -19.71 -10.30
N ASP A 78 6.80 -20.17 -10.40
CA ASP A 78 5.61 -19.30 -10.59
C ASP A 78 5.01 -18.80 -9.25
N SER A 79 5.76 -18.87 -8.14
CA SER A 79 5.26 -18.39 -6.85
C SER A 79 5.10 -16.86 -6.82
N PRO A 80 4.02 -16.32 -6.23
CA PRO A 80 3.87 -14.87 -6.02
C PRO A 80 4.86 -14.30 -5.01
N ILE A 81 5.57 -15.15 -4.26
CA ILE A 81 6.60 -14.78 -3.31
C ILE A 81 7.93 -15.31 -3.81
N LEU A 82 8.84 -14.41 -4.13
CA LEU A 82 10.21 -14.75 -4.48
C LEU A 82 11.05 -14.72 -3.20
N LEU A 83 11.55 -15.89 -2.83
CA LEU A 83 12.37 -16.07 -1.64
C LEU A 83 13.61 -16.86 -2.00
N SER A 84 14.78 -16.27 -1.83
CA SER A 84 16.05 -16.99 -1.95
C SER A 84 16.52 -17.48 -0.58
N PRO A 85 17.12 -18.67 -0.52
CA PRO A 85 17.85 -19.10 0.68
C PRO A 85 18.89 -18.04 1.08
N THR A 86 18.83 -17.60 2.33
CA THR A 86 19.72 -16.56 2.83
C THR A 86 20.10 -16.84 4.26
N LEU A 87 21.31 -16.43 4.63
CA LEU A 87 21.81 -16.49 6.01
C LEU A 87 21.47 -15.24 6.83
N SER A 88 20.57 -14.36 6.35
CA SER A 88 20.17 -13.15 7.06
C SER A 88 19.32 -13.44 8.31
N PRO A 89 19.86 -13.32 9.54
CA PRO A 89 19.09 -13.55 10.77
C PRO A 89 17.93 -12.58 10.92
N ALA A 90 18.09 -11.35 10.40
CA ALA A 90 17.07 -10.33 10.44
C ALA A 90 15.83 -10.74 9.61
N LEU A 91 16.03 -11.30 8.39
CA LEU A 91 14.94 -11.80 7.56
C LEU A 91 14.25 -13.01 8.23
N TRP A 92 15.01 -13.95 8.79
CA TRP A 92 14.42 -15.11 9.49
C TRP A 92 13.62 -14.68 10.71
N GLY A 93 14.11 -13.69 11.48
CA GLY A 93 13.38 -13.11 12.60
C GLY A 93 12.07 -12.46 12.15
N TRP A 94 12.09 -11.75 11.03
CA TRP A 94 10.89 -11.13 10.45
C TRP A 94 9.91 -12.19 9.89
N LEU A 95 10.39 -13.19 9.15
CA LEU A 95 9.58 -14.29 8.64
C LEU A 95 8.85 -15.04 9.76
N ARG A 96 9.50 -15.25 10.90
CA ARG A 96 8.86 -15.86 12.09
C ARG A 96 7.70 -15.00 12.60
N LYS A 97 7.88 -13.68 12.69
CA LYS A 97 6.82 -12.73 13.05
C LYS A 97 5.68 -12.78 12.04
N TRP A 98 6.01 -12.75 10.75
CA TRP A 98 5.04 -12.81 9.66
C TRP A 98 4.22 -14.10 9.68
N MET A 99 4.87 -15.27 9.82
CA MET A 99 4.17 -16.54 9.96
C MET A 99 3.27 -16.61 11.20
N ALA A 100 3.66 -15.97 12.30
CA ALA A 100 2.82 -15.91 13.51
C ALA A 100 1.52 -15.16 13.29
N GLN A 101 1.48 -14.19 12.37
CA GLN A 101 0.26 -13.44 12.03
C GLN A 101 -0.70 -14.23 11.14
N SER A 102 -0.31 -15.38 10.60
CA SER A 102 -1.17 -16.21 9.74
C SER A 102 -2.18 -17.10 10.51
N GLN A 103 -2.19 -17.04 11.83
CA GLN A 103 -3.24 -17.65 12.66
C GLN A 103 -4.58 -16.93 12.40
N LEU A 104 -5.69 -17.69 12.33
CA LEU A 104 -6.99 -17.19 11.91
C LEU A 104 -7.46 -15.97 12.75
N GLU A 105 -7.30 -16.01 14.06
CA GLU A 105 -7.69 -14.90 14.95
C GLU A 105 -6.89 -13.63 14.69
N ARG A 106 -5.56 -13.76 14.57
CA ARG A 106 -4.68 -12.63 14.24
C ARG A 106 -4.96 -12.09 12.84
N TYR A 107 -5.20 -12.98 11.90
CA TYR A 107 -5.59 -12.60 10.55
C TYR A 107 -6.90 -11.80 10.55
N ARG A 108 -7.93 -12.27 11.28
CA ARG A 108 -9.21 -11.54 11.44
C ARG A 108 -8.98 -10.15 12.01
N LEU A 109 -8.25 -10.06 13.13
CA LEU A 109 -7.96 -8.79 13.79
C LEU A 109 -7.24 -7.81 12.84
N ASN A 110 -6.19 -8.28 12.16
CA ASN A 110 -5.42 -7.45 11.23
C ASN A 110 -6.26 -7.05 10.01
N LYS A 111 -7.10 -7.96 9.49
CA LYS A 111 -8.05 -7.65 8.41
C LYS A 111 -9.05 -6.56 8.85
N THR A 112 -9.59 -6.64 10.06
CA THR A 112 -10.49 -5.62 10.62
C THR A 112 -9.81 -4.25 10.65
N ARG A 113 -8.61 -4.16 11.20
CA ARG A 113 -7.82 -2.92 11.27
C ARG A 113 -7.54 -2.31 9.90
N MET A 114 -7.12 -3.14 8.94
CA MET A 114 -6.89 -2.70 7.56
C MET A 114 -8.18 -2.21 6.91
N THR A 115 -9.26 -2.97 7.07
CA THR A 115 -10.56 -2.63 6.49
C THR A 115 -11.11 -1.32 7.05
N GLN A 116 -11.06 -1.11 8.36
CA GLN A 116 -11.53 0.14 8.97
C GLN A 116 -10.77 1.36 8.42
N ALA A 117 -9.42 1.29 8.38
CA ALA A 117 -8.63 2.36 7.80
C ALA A 117 -8.94 2.58 6.31
N ALA A 118 -9.18 1.50 5.55
CA ALA A 118 -9.46 1.59 4.12
C ALA A 118 -10.87 2.10 3.82
N LEU A 119 -11.91 1.69 4.57
CA LEU A 119 -13.27 2.21 4.42
C LEU A 119 -13.30 3.72 4.71
N TYR A 120 -12.66 4.15 5.78
CA TYR A 120 -12.53 5.58 6.10
C TYR A 120 -11.79 6.31 4.97
N GLY A 121 -10.70 5.74 4.49
CA GLY A 121 -9.94 6.32 3.37
C GLY A 121 -10.72 6.37 2.05
N GLN A 122 -11.59 5.39 1.75
CA GLN A 122 -12.49 5.45 0.59
C GLN A 122 -13.47 6.63 0.69
N GLN A 123 -14.05 6.86 1.87
CA GLN A 123 -14.93 8.01 2.11
C GLN A 123 -14.17 9.33 1.91
N LEU A 124 -12.96 9.43 2.47
CA LEU A 124 -12.11 10.61 2.32
C LEU A 124 -11.67 10.83 0.86
N LEU A 125 -11.37 9.78 0.10
CA LEU A 125 -11.04 9.89 -1.33
C LEU A 125 -12.21 10.46 -2.13
N LEU A 126 -13.44 10.04 -1.86
CA LEU A 126 -14.64 10.60 -2.49
C LEU A 126 -14.82 12.08 -2.13
N GLN A 127 -14.61 12.44 -0.84
CA GLN A 127 -14.67 13.83 -0.40
C GLN A 127 -13.60 14.70 -1.09
N LEU A 128 -12.34 14.21 -1.15
CA LEU A 128 -11.24 14.89 -1.84
C LEU A 128 -11.53 15.08 -3.32
N GLN A 129 -12.09 14.05 -3.97
CA GLN A 129 -12.49 14.11 -5.38
C GLN A 129 -13.54 15.20 -5.62
N GLN A 130 -14.56 15.28 -4.78
CA GLN A 130 -15.62 16.27 -4.89
C GLN A 130 -15.13 17.68 -4.54
N GLN A 131 -14.38 17.82 -3.44
CA GLN A 131 -13.92 19.12 -2.94
C GLN A 131 -12.92 19.80 -3.85
N HIS A 132 -12.03 19.02 -4.46
CA HIS A 132 -10.90 19.53 -5.26
C HIS A 132 -11.01 19.20 -6.74
N MET A 133 -12.14 18.61 -7.19
CA MET A 133 -12.37 18.19 -8.58
C MET A 133 -11.23 17.30 -9.11
N ILE A 134 -10.73 16.40 -8.26
CA ILE A 134 -9.63 15.50 -8.63
C ILE A 134 -10.14 14.41 -9.56
N ASP A 135 -9.58 14.30 -10.75
CA ASP A 135 -9.75 13.14 -11.62
C ASP A 135 -8.52 12.25 -11.52
N TYR A 136 -8.66 11.09 -10.92
CA TYR A 136 -7.61 10.08 -10.87
C TYR A 136 -7.95 8.84 -11.72
N GLN A 137 -8.80 9.01 -12.75
CA GLN A 137 -9.19 7.96 -13.69
C GLN A 137 -9.80 6.74 -12.97
N ALA A 138 -10.74 7.03 -12.06
CA ALA A 138 -11.34 6.02 -11.20
C ALA A 138 -12.23 5.03 -11.98
N SER A 139 -12.19 3.77 -11.60
CA SER A 139 -13.15 2.74 -11.99
C SER A 139 -13.78 2.11 -10.74
N ALA A 140 -15.06 1.73 -10.85
CA ALA A 140 -15.81 1.10 -9.75
C ALA A 140 -15.80 -0.43 -9.87
N GLY A 141 -15.83 -1.08 -8.72
CA GLY A 141 -15.86 -2.52 -8.58
C GLY A 141 -14.48 -3.18 -8.71
N VAL A 142 -14.29 -4.24 -7.92
CA VAL A 142 -13.13 -5.14 -8.03
C VAL A 142 -13.64 -6.57 -8.10
N VAL A 143 -13.14 -7.35 -9.06
CA VAL A 143 -13.44 -8.77 -9.18
C VAL A 143 -12.21 -9.56 -8.77
N GLN A 144 -12.29 -10.27 -7.64
CA GLN A 144 -11.25 -11.22 -7.26
C GLN A 144 -11.57 -12.59 -7.83
N ILE A 145 -10.69 -13.17 -8.62
CA ILE A 145 -10.90 -14.41 -9.34
C ILE A 145 -10.09 -15.56 -8.77
N PHE A 146 -10.66 -16.76 -8.85
CA PHE A 146 -10.06 -18.02 -8.38
C PHE A 146 -9.96 -19.00 -9.52
N ARG A 147 -8.75 -19.53 -9.77
CA ARG A 147 -8.48 -20.46 -10.87
C ARG A 147 -8.98 -21.88 -10.61
N THR A 148 -9.09 -22.28 -9.32
CA THR A 148 -9.48 -23.64 -8.94
C THR A 148 -10.57 -23.65 -7.87
N GLU A 149 -11.40 -24.72 -7.86
CA GLU A 149 -12.43 -24.95 -6.85
C GLU A 149 -11.85 -24.97 -5.42
N ALA A 150 -10.65 -25.50 -5.24
CA ALA A 150 -9.99 -25.53 -3.94
C ALA A 150 -9.68 -24.11 -3.42
N GLN A 151 -9.29 -23.19 -4.31
CA GLN A 151 -9.05 -21.77 -3.95
C GLN A 151 -10.35 -21.08 -3.61
N LEU A 152 -11.40 -21.28 -4.41
CA LEU A 152 -12.74 -20.71 -4.19
C LEU A 152 -13.32 -21.20 -2.85
N ALA A 153 -13.24 -22.50 -2.58
CA ALA A 153 -13.70 -23.07 -1.32
C ALA A 153 -12.92 -22.55 -0.11
N ALA A 154 -11.60 -22.37 -0.25
CA ALA A 154 -10.78 -21.77 0.82
C ALA A 154 -11.16 -20.32 1.10
N ALA A 155 -11.44 -19.53 0.05
CA ALA A 155 -11.89 -18.14 0.18
C ALA A 155 -13.29 -18.05 0.79
N THR A 156 -14.21 -18.96 0.41
CA THR A 156 -15.56 -19.02 0.95
C THR A 156 -15.58 -19.23 2.47
N LYS A 157 -14.62 -19.98 3.03
CA LYS A 157 -14.46 -20.14 4.48
C LYS A 157 -14.15 -18.82 5.22
N LEU A 158 -13.61 -17.83 4.51
CA LEU A 158 -13.33 -16.50 5.07
C LEU A 158 -14.48 -15.51 4.91
N ARG A 159 -15.60 -15.93 4.29
CA ARG A 159 -16.78 -15.09 4.05
C ARG A 159 -17.32 -14.46 5.33
N ALA A 160 -17.33 -15.22 6.42
CA ALA A 160 -17.82 -14.72 7.72
C ALA A 160 -17.10 -13.41 8.12
N ILE A 161 -15.80 -13.26 7.81
CA ILE A 161 -15.06 -12.04 8.12
C ILE A 161 -15.59 -10.85 7.32
N LEU A 162 -16.00 -11.04 6.07
CA LEU A 162 -16.57 -9.98 5.24
C LEU A 162 -17.96 -9.58 5.76
N VAL A 163 -18.76 -10.55 6.20
CA VAL A 163 -20.07 -10.32 6.81
C VAL A 163 -19.93 -9.56 8.13
N ASP A 164 -19.04 -10.02 9.01
CA ASP A 164 -18.77 -9.39 10.32
C ASP A 164 -18.32 -7.93 10.18
N LEU A 165 -17.60 -7.62 9.09
CA LEU A 165 -17.13 -6.27 8.78
C LEU A 165 -18.13 -5.45 7.95
N ASN A 166 -19.33 -5.98 7.70
CA ASN A 166 -20.37 -5.35 6.88
C ASN A 166 -19.88 -4.92 5.48
N ILE A 167 -19.01 -5.73 4.88
CA ILE A 167 -18.45 -5.46 3.55
C ILE A 167 -19.44 -5.96 2.48
N ALA A 168 -19.84 -5.08 1.58
CA ALA A 168 -20.64 -5.45 0.41
C ALA A 168 -19.85 -6.39 -0.50
N HIS A 169 -20.36 -7.60 -0.71
CA HIS A 169 -19.70 -8.62 -1.52
C HIS A 169 -20.67 -9.61 -2.13
N SER A 170 -20.33 -10.17 -3.27
CA SER A 170 -21.07 -11.26 -3.92
C SER A 170 -20.11 -12.39 -4.27
N LEU A 171 -20.48 -13.63 -3.91
CA LEU A 171 -19.78 -14.81 -4.40
C LEU A 171 -20.39 -15.19 -5.76
N LEU A 172 -19.55 -15.32 -6.76
CA LEU A 172 -19.93 -15.54 -8.15
C LEU A 172 -19.36 -16.87 -8.67
N ASP A 173 -20.15 -17.60 -9.43
CA ASP A 173 -19.64 -18.70 -10.26
C ASP A 173 -18.86 -18.16 -11.48
N ALA A 174 -18.23 -19.07 -12.23
CA ALA A 174 -17.42 -18.70 -13.38
C ALA A 174 -18.22 -17.97 -14.48
N LYS A 175 -19.50 -18.33 -14.68
CA LYS A 175 -20.38 -17.70 -15.68
C LYS A 175 -20.72 -16.27 -15.28
N GLN A 176 -21.03 -16.07 -14.00
CA GLN A 176 -21.32 -14.74 -13.43
C GLN A 176 -20.09 -13.82 -13.46
N VAL A 177 -18.90 -14.36 -13.14
CA VAL A 177 -17.65 -13.60 -13.28
C VAL A 177 -17.44 -13.15 -14.71
N ARG A 178 -17.60 -14.05 -15.69
CA ARG A 178 -17.48 -13.69 -17.12
C ARG A 178 -18.57 -12.74 -17.62
N HIS A 179 -19.71 -12.66 -16.95
CA HIS A 179 -20.73 -11.67 -17.24
C HIS A 179 -20.29 -10.27 -16.79
N LEU A 180 -19.62 -10.15 -15.66
CA LEU A 180 -19.07 -8.87 -15.17
C LEU A 180 -17.83 -8.44 -15.96
N GLU A 181 -16.93 -9.39 -16.22
CA GLU A 181 -15.69 -9.19 -16.98
C GLU A 181 -15.71 -10.09 -18.25
N PRO A 182 -16.46 -9.70 -19.28
CA PRO A 182 -16.69 -10.54 -20.47
C PRO A 182 -15.44 -10.74 -21.32
N ASN A 183 -14.44 -9.88 -21.14
CA ASN A 183 -13.18 -9.92 -21.88
C ASN A 183 -12.14 -10.88 -21.26
N LEU A 184 -12.48 -11.53 -20.15
CA LEU A 184 -11.65 -12.60 -19.60
C LEU A 184 -11.52 -13.76 -20.58
N ASN A 185 -10.29 -14.18 -20.84
CA ASN A 185 -9.99 -15.31 -21.72
C ASN A 185 -10.81 -16.56 -21.35
N SER A 186 -11.61 -17.03 -22.29
CA SER A 186 -12.53 -18.17 -22.08
C SER A 186 -11.82 -19.49 -21.83
N THR A 187 -10.57 -19.65 -22.29
CA THR A 187 -9.79 -20.87 -22.17
C THR A 187 -9.06 -20.97 -20.84
N THR A 188 -8.87 -19.86 -20.13
CA THR A 188 -8.20 -19.86 -18.82
C THR A 188 -9.13 -20.42 -17.75
N ALA A 189 -8.63 -21.36 -16.94
CA ALA A 189 -9.37 -22.00 -15.88
C ALA A 189 -9.88 -20.95 -14.86
N LEU A 190 -11.17 -20.98 -14.58
CA LEU A 190 -11.88 -20.08 -13.69
C LEU A 190 -12.94 -20.86 -12.92
N ALA A 191 -12.79 -21.00 -11.62
CA ALA A 191 -13.77 -21.64 -10.75
C ALA A 191 -14.88 -20.68 -10.30
N GLY A 192 -14.54 -19.39 -10.14
CA GLY A 192 -15.48 -18.35 -9.70
C GLY A 192 -14.74 -17.16 -9.13
N GLY A 193 -15.45 -16.31 -8.41
CA GLY A 193 -14.86 -15.08 -7.88
C GLY A 193 -15.65 -14.44 -6.74
N TRP A 194 -15.05 -13.41 -6.16
CA TRP A 194 -15.69 -12.43 -5.32
C TRP A 194 -15.84 -11.11 -6.10
N HIS A 195 -17.01 -10.52 -6.06
CA HIS A 195 -17.23 -9.16 -6.53
C HIS A 195 -17.36 -8.23 -5.31
N PHE A 196 -16.60 -7.15 -5.31
CA PHE A 196 -16.61 -6.09 -4.31
C PHE A 196 -17.06 -4.78 -4.98
N PRO A 197 -18.36 -4.47 -4.97
CA PRO A 197 -18.89 -3.35 -5.75
C PRO A 197 -18.49 -1.97 -5.22
N GLN A 198 -18.14 -1.87 -3.94
CA GLN A 198 -17.70 -0.62 -3.30
C GLN A 198 -16.19 -0.40 -3.36
N ASP A 199 -15.41 -1.42 -3.71
CA ASP A 199 -14.01 -1.27 -4.04
C ASP A 199 -13.89 -0.67 -5.46
N GLY A 200 -12.71 -0.19 -5.79
CA GLY A 200 -12.43 0.38 -7.10
C GLY A 200 -10.95 0.41 -7.41
N ALA A 201 -10.62 1.12 -8.47
CA ALA A 201 -9.23 1.35 -8.86
C ALA A 201 -9.05 2.73 -9.50
N GLY A 202 -7.80 3.16 -9.65
CA GLY A 202 -7.48 4.42 -10.28
C GLY A 202 -5.97 4.64 -10.41
N ASN A 203 -5.60 5.81 -10.91
CA ASN A 203 -4.21 6.21 -11.11
C ASN A 203 -3.65 6.89 -9.84
N CYS A 204 -3.07 6.10 -8.94
CA CYS A 204 -2.51 6.58 -7.68
C CYS A 204 -1.41 7.64 -7.90
N LEU A 205 -0.56 7.48 -8.92
CA LEU A 205 0.47 8.47 -9.24
C LEU A 205 -0.15 9.81 -9.66
N PHE A 206 -1.21 9.75 -10.47
CA PHE A 206 -1.90 10.96 -10.94
C PHE A 206 -2.61 11.66 -9.77
N PHE A 207 -3.25 10.89 -8.88
CA PHE A 207 -3.79 11.41 -7.62
C PHE A 207 -2.72 12.14 -6.80
N ILE A 208 -1.56 11.54 -6.56
CA ILE A 208 -0.49 12.16 -5.76
C ILE A 208 0.01 13.45 -6.42
N LYS A 209 0.12 13.50 -7.75
CA LYS A 209 0.52 14.70 -8.48
C LYS A 209 -0.49 15.84 -8.34
N GLN A 210 -1.78 15.55 -8.39
CA GLN A 210 -2.83 16.54 -8.16
C GLN A 210 -2.84 16.99 -6.69
N MET A 211 -2.72 16.06 -5.75
CA MET A 211 -2.59 16.38 -4.33
C MET A 211 -1.39 17.29 -4.04
N LYS A 212 -0.25 17.13 -4.75
CA LYS A 212 0.90 18.04 -4.63
C LYS A 212 0.48 19.49 -4.92
N ALA A 213 -0.23 19.75 -6.01
CA ALA A 213 -0.68 21.08 -6.37
C ALA A 213 -1.66 21.66 -5.31
N ILE A 214 -2.57 20.82 -4.82
CA ILE A 214 -3.54 21.20 -3.78
C ILE A 214 -2.83 21.61 -2.50
N VAL A 215 -1.92 20.78 -1.97
CA VAL A 215 -1.22 21.10 -0.71
C VAL A 215 -0.27 22.29 -0.85
N GLN A 216 0.31 22.51 -2.05
CA GLN A 216 1.07 23.71 -2.34
C GLN A 216 0.18 24.98 -2.24
N ALA A 217 -1.03 24.92 -2.81
CA ALA A 217 -2.00 26.02 -2.69
C ALA A 217 -2.47 26.25 -1.24
N MET A 218 -2.44 25.20 -0.39
CA MET A 218 -2.71 25.32 1.05
C MET A 218 -1.51 25.87 1.87
N GLY A 219 -0.37 26.16 1.23
CA GLY A 219 0.82 26.72 1.87
C GLY A 219 1.86 25.67 2.33
N VAL A 220 1.71 24.41 1.98
CA VAL A 220 2.74 23.40 2.27
C VAL A 220 4.00 23.70 1.47
N GLN A 221 5.13 23.79 2.16
CA GLN A 221 6.44 24.02 1.55
C GLN A 221 7.09 22.70 1.16
N PHE A 222 7.56 22.59 -0.08
CA PHE A 222 8.28 21.43 -0.56
C PHE A 222 9.79 21.69 -0.62
N GLN A 223 10.57 20.79 -0.06
CA GLN A 223 12.02 20.75 -0.16
C GLN A 223 12.41 19.46 -0.90
N PHE A 224 12.52 19.56 -2.23
CA PHE A 224 12.97 18.46 -3.08
C PHE A 224 14.50 18.41 -3.18
N MET A 225 15.02 17.23 -3.55
CA MET A 225 16.46 16.95 -3.65
C MET A 225 17.20 17.15 -2.32
N GLN A 226 16.47 17.10 -1.19
CA GLN A 226 17.03 17.25 0.15
C GLN A 226 16.92 15.96 0.96
N THR A 227 18.03 15.55 1.54
CA THR A 227 18.12 14.30 2.30
C THR A 227 18.23 14.57 3.79
N VAL A 228 17.22 14.09 4.54
CA VAL A 228 17.32 14.05 6.01
C VAL A 228 18.31 12.93 6.38
N THR A 229 19.43 13.30 6.99
CA THR A 229 20.50 12.37 7.37
C THR A 229 20.45 11.99 8.84
N ALA A 230 19.93 12.87 9.73
CA ALA A 230 19.74 12.62 11.14
C ALA A 230 18.47 13.27 11.67
N LEU A 231 17.94 12.70 12.74
CA LEU A 231 16.80 13.17 13.50
C LEU A 231 17.16 13.13 14.98
N GLN A 232 16.97 14.25 15.65
CA GLN A 232 17.09 14.39 17.09
C GLN A 232 15.80 15.02 17.62
N SER A 233 15.44 14.77 18.86
CA SER A 233 14.28 15.39 19.48
C SER A 233 14.48 15.58 20.97
N GLY A 234 13.86 16.65 21.49
CA GLY A 234 13.91 17.04 22.88
C GLY A 234 12.66 17.84 23.28
N GLU A 235 12.72 18.48 24.43
CA GLU A 235 11.59 19.24 24.97
C GLU A 235 11.16 20.43 24.08
N GLN A 236 12.11 21.02 23.34
CA GLN A 236 11.87 22.21 22.51
C GLN A 236 11.40 21.87 21.08
N GLY A 237 11.32 20.60 20.70
CA GLY A 237 10.90 20.17 19.37
C GLY A 237 11.81 19.08 18.78
N ALA A 238 11.73 18.94 17.46
CA ALA A 238 12.54 18.01 16.68
C ALA A 238 13.57 18.77 15.82
N ILE A 239 14.80 18.26 15.76
CA ILE A 239 15.88 18.83 14.95
C ILE A 239 16.19 17.82 13.83
N LEU A 240 16.03 18.26 12.58
CA LEU A 240 16.41 17.49 11.40
C LEU A 240 17.73 18.00 10.85
N THR A 241 18.68 17.11 10.60
CA THR A 241 19.86 17.42 9.80
C THR A 241 19.51 17.18 8.33
N ILE A 242 19.42 18.27 7.55
CA ILE A 242 19.08 18.25 6.13
C ILE A 242 20.31 18.71 5.37
N ASP A 243 20.89 17.84 4.53
CA ASP A 243 22.11 18.10 3.77
C ASP A 243 23.27 18.68 4.61
N GLY A 244 23.34 18.26 5.89
CA GLY A 244 24.37 18.70 6.84
C GLY A 244 23.98 19.84 7.76
N GLU A 245 22.91 20.58 7.46
CA GLU A 245 22.44 21.73 8.24
C GLU A 245 21.30 21.38 9.19
N PRO A 246 21.26 21.90 10.43
CA PRO A 246 20.20 21.64 11.40
C PRO A 246 18.99 22.55 11.14
N HIS A 247 17.79 21.94 11.14
CA HIS A 247 16.50 22.63 11.01
C HIS A 247 15.60 22.23 12.16
N VAL A 248 14.93 23.22 12.79
CA VAL A 248 14.08 23.04 13.97
C VAL A 248 12.60 23.07 13.58
N PHE A 249 11.85 22.08 14.08
CA PHE A 249 10.40 21.95 13.94
C PHE A 249 9.77 21.61 15.28
N ASP A 250 8.48 21.95 15.47
CA ASP A 250 7.77 21.55 16.68
C ASP A 250 7.60 20.02 16.75
N ALA A 251 7.33 19.40 15.59
CA ALA A 251 7.20 17.95 15.46
C ALA A 251 7.65 17.47 14.07
N VAL A 252 7.90 16.18 13.97
CA VAL A 252 8.23 15.50 12.71
C VAL A 252 7.39 14.25 12.50
N VAL A 253 6.92 14.05 11.26
CA VAL A 253 6.31 12.79 10.83
C VAL A 253 7.27 12.07 9.89
N VAL A 254 7.71 10.87 10.29
CA VAL A 254 8.56 10.02 9.45
C VAL A 254 7.66 9.17 8.55
N ALA A 255 7.52 9.57 7.29
CA ALA A 255 6.76 8.91 6.23
C ALA A 255 7.69 8.41 5.09
N ALA A 256 8.94 8.04 5.44
CA ALA A 256 10.01 7.73 4.50
C ALA A 256 9.97 6.27 3.96
N GLY A 257 8.87 5.55 4.14
CA GLY A 257 8.67 4.18 3.66
C GLY A 257 9.81 3.25 4.08
N ALA A 258 10.48 2.61 3.13
CA ALA A 258 11.62 1.72 3.40
C ALA A 258 12.81 2.41 4.10
N GLY A 259 12.89 3.74 4.04
CA GLY A 259 13.93 4.53 4.71
C GLY A 259 13.66 4.84 6.18
N SER A 260 12.45 4.62 6.67
CA SER A 260 12.02 5.06 8.01
C SER A 260 12.86 4.50 9.14
N ASN A 261 13.18 3.20 9.12
CA ASN A 261 14.02 2.58 10.16
C ASN A 261 15.44 3.17 10.23
N LYS A 262 15.98 3.69 9.11
CA LYS A 262 17.31 4.33 9.11
C LYS A 262 17.30 5.60 9.97
N LEU A 263 16.22 6.36 9.94
CA LEU A 263 16.06 7.61 10.72
C LEU A 263 15.67 7.34 12.18
N LEU A 264 14.89 6.29 12.43
CA LEU A 264 14.31 6.01 13.74
C LEU A 264 15.23 5.17 14.64
N LYS A 265 16.03 4.30 14.05
CA LYS A 265 16.95 3.41 14.81
C LYS A 265 17.93 4.14 15.74
N PRO A 266 18.54 5.29 15.35
CA PRO A 266 19.39 6.06 16.26
C PRO A 266 18.68 6.58 17.51
N LEU A 267 17.34 6.77 17.44
CA LEU A 267 16.48 7.16 18.56
C LEU A 267 16.04 5.96 19.42
N GLY A 268 16.58 4.76 19.18
CA GLY A 268 16.17 3.54 19.88
C GLY A 268 14.86 2.93 19.37
N ILE A 269 14.21 3.54 18.36
CA ILE A 269 12.92 3.09 17.83
C ILE A 269 13.18 2.06 16.73
N ARG A 270 12.58 0.87 16.87
CA ARG A 270 12.70 -0.22 15.90
C ARG A 270 11.32 -0.66 15.44
N ILE A 271 10.99 -0.36 14.19
CA ILE A 271 9.77 -0.84 13.57
C ILE A 271 10.07 -2.19 12.90
N PRO A 272 9.23 -3.22 13.12
CA PRO A 272 9.47 -4.56 12.61
C PRO A 272 9.16 -4.66 11.11
N THR A 273 9.72 -3.78 10.28
CA THR A 273 9.62 -3.86 8.84
C THR A 273 10.72 -4.72 8.24
N THR A 274 10.39 -5.40 7.14
CA THR A 274 11.36 -5.85 6.15
C THR A 274 11.20 -5.04 4.87
N ILE A 275 12.27 -4.95 4.08
CA ILE A 275 12.21 -4.34 2.76
C ILE A 275 11.97 -5.46 1.76
N ALA A 276 10.88 -5.36 1.01
CA ALA A 276 10.58 -6.21 -0.12
C ALA A 276 10.68 -5.41 -1.42
N ASN A 277 11.07 -6.04 -2.51
CA ASN A 277 10.84 -5.49 -3.84
C ASN A 277 9.44 -5.88 -4.30
N SER A 278 8.72 -4.91 -4.85
CA SER A 278 7.47 -5.11 -5.57
C SER A 278 7.66 -4.73 -7.03
N TYR A 279 6.85 -5.29 -7.90
CA TYR A 279 6.98 -5.15 -9.35
C TYR A 279 5.66 -4.70 -9.97
N ALA A 280 5.78 -3.89 -11.01
CA ALA A 280 4.66 -3.50 -11.85
C ALA A 280 5.07 -3.55 -13.33
N ALA A 281 4.15 -3.98 -14.19
CA ALA A 281 4.24 -3.84 -15.62
C ALA A 281 3.10 -2.95 -16.10
N VAL A 282 3.34 -2.15 -17.13
CA VAL A 282 2.34 -1.30 -17.77
C VAL A 282 2.40 -1.52 -19.27
N ALA A 283 1.31 -1.97 -19.86
CA ALA A 283 1.15 -2.16 -21.28
C ALA A 283 0.09 -1.22 -21.84
N THR A 284 0.33 -0.65 -23.03
CA THR A 284 -0.67 0.15 -23.74
C THR A 284 -1.71 -0.79 -24.34
N ILE A 285 -2.99 -0.46 -24.19
CA ILE A 285 -4.11 -1.19 -24.76
C ILE A 285 -4.04 -1.05 -26.28
N LYS A 286 -4.06 -2.19 -26.95
CA LYS A 286 -4.12 -2.27 -28.42
C LYS A 286 -5.57 -2.42 -28.90
N ASN A 287 -6.31 -3.29 -28.21
CA ASN A 287 -7.69 -3.60 -28.54
C ASN A 287 -8.58 -3.36 -27.30
N PRO A 288 -9.22 -2.19 -27.20
CA PRO A 288 -10.03 -1.81 -26.02
C PRO A 288 -11.19 -2.78 -25.71
N GLU A 289 -11.71 -3.46 -26.73
CA GLU A 289 -12.79 -4.45 -26.65
C GLU A 289 -12.36 -5.74 -25.96
N PHE A 290 -11.05 -6.05 -25.89
CA PHE A 290 -10.49 -7.21 -25.20
C PHE A 290 -9.83 -6.85 -23.87
N ALA A 291 -9.80 -5.57 -23.52
CA ALA A 291 -9.18 -5.08 -22.30
C ALA A 291 -10.09 -5.28 -21.07
N PRO A 292 -9.54 -5.30 -19.82
CA PRO A 292 -10.35 -5.29 -18.62
C PRO A 292 -11.34 -4.13 -18.63
N ARG A 293 -12.52 -4.33 -18.04
CA ARG A 293 -13.48 -3.23 -17.80
C ARG A 293 -13.07 -2.36 -16.62
N GLY A 294 -12.47 -2.96 -15.60
CA GLY A 294 -12.06 -2.29 -14.38
C GLY A 294 -10.83 -2.94 -13.75
N ALA A 295 -11.00 -3.46 -12.55
CA ALA A 295 -9.93 -4.09 -11.79
C ALA A 295 -10.23 -5.57 -11.50
N VAL A 296 -9.28 -6.42 -11.86
CA VAL A 296 -9.31 -7.86 -11.58
C VAL A 296 -8.12 -8.24 -10.69
N LEU A 297 -8.38 -8.99 -9.65
CA LEU A 297 -7.36 -9.52 -8.72
C LEU A 297 -7.27 -11.03 -8.86
N ASP A 298 -6.20 -11.55 -9.44
CA ASP A 298 -5.92 -12.98 -9.47
C ASP A 298 -5.45 -13.45 -8.08
N ALA A 299 -6.30 -14.18 -7.38
CA ALA A 299 -6.03 -14.64 -6.01
C ALA A 299 -4.90 -15.68 -5.93
N HIS A 300 -4.65 -16.42 -7.02
CA HIS A 300 -3.59 -17.42 -7.08
C HIS A 300 -2.21 -16.75 -6.99
N TYR A 301 -1.97 -15.80 -7.87
CA TYR A 301 -0.72 -15.06 -7.98
C TYR A 301 -0.68 -13.78 -7.13
N LYS A 302 -1.79 -13.41 -6.47
CA LYS A 302 -1.93 -12.13 -5.77
C LYS A 302 -1.53 -10.95 -6.67
N THR A 303 -1.98 -10.99 -7.91
CA THR A 303 -1.66 -10.02 -8.94
C THR A 303 -2.92 -9.23 -9.31
N ALA A 304 -2.81 -7.91 -9.25
CA ALA A 304 -3.86 -7.01 -9.72
C ALA A 304 -3.62 -6.67 -11.20
N ILE A 305 -4.69 -6.75 -12.00
CA ILE A 305 -4.75 -6.30 -13.39
C ILE A 305 -5.77 -5.18 -13.43
N VAL A 306 -5.31 -3.95 -13.66
CA VAL A 306 -6.14 -2.75 -13.55
C VAL A 306 -6.08 -1.98 -14.86
N ARG A 307 -7.26 -1.66 -15.43
CA ARG A 307 -7.34 -0.70 -16.53
C ARG A 307 -7.26 0.72 -15.96
N ILE A 308 -6.33 1.48 -16.47
CA ILE A 308 -6.16 2.90 -16.18
C ILE A 308 -6.10 3.62 -17.52
N ASP A 309 -7.24 4.21 -17.92
CA ASP A 309 -7.40 4.85 -19.21
C ASP A 309 -7.05 3.90 -20.38
N GLU A 310 -6.07 4.21 -21.20
CA GLU A 310 -5.60 3.40 -22.31
C GLU A 310 -4.46 2.44 -21.96
N ARG A 311 -4.33 2.09 -20.70
CA ARG A 311 -3.25 1.22 -20.20
C ARG A 311 -3.78 0.12 -19.30
N ILE A 312 -3.12 -1.03 -19.37
CA ILE A 312 -3.28 -2.11 -18.41
C ILE A 312 -2.06 -2.07 -17.47
N ARG A 313 -2.34 -1.92 -16.18
CA ARG A 313 -1.35 -2.02 -15.14
C ARG A 313 -1.44 -3.38 -14.47
N ILE A 314 -0.33 -4.09 -14.41
CA ILE A 314 -0.21 -5.41 -13.78
C ILE A 314 0.75 -5.27 -12.61
N THR A 315 0.29 -5.54 -11.39
CA THR A 315 1.10 -5.40 -10.18
C THR A 315 0.98 -6.63 -9.31
N GLY A 316 2.08 -7.04 -8.74
CA GLY A 316 2.12 -8.20 -7.87
C GLY A 316 3.56 -8.60 -7.59
N MET A 317 3.72 -9.81 -7.11
CA MET A 317 4.99 -10.41 -6.72
C MET A 317 5.64 -9.67 -5.55
N ILE A 318 6.06 -10.43 -4.57
CA ILE A 318 6.81 -9.94 -3.41
C ILE A 318 8.16 -10.64 -3.41
N ASP A 319 9.23 -9.88 -3.54
CA ASP A 319 10.60 -10.40 -3.52
C ASP A 319 11.28 -10.02 -2.21
N LEU A 320 11.54 -11.04 -1.39
CA LEU A 320 12.14 -10.93 -0.06
C LEU A 320 13.65 -11.29 -0.09
N GLN A 321 14.35 -10.94 -1.16
CA GLN A 321 15.79 -11.19 -1.30
C GLN A 321 16.61 -10.07 -0.64
N PRO A 322 17.32 -10.34 0.47
CA PRO A 322 18.18 -9.36 1.11
C PRO A 322 19.29 -8.87 0.19
N GLY A 323 19.56 -7.56 0.22
CA GLY A 323 20.67 -6.97 -0.53
C GLY A 323 20.38 -6.69 -2.02
N ARG A 324 19.21 -7.04 -2.54
CA ARG A 324 18.82 -6.62 -3.88
C ARG A 324 18.66 -5.09 -3.91
N ARG A 325 19.28 -4.45 -4.90
CA ARG A 325 19.18 -3.00 -5.06
C ARG A 325 17.74 -2.62 -5.42
N ALA A 326 17.25 -1.52 -4.88
CA ALA A 326 16.04 -0.89 -5.37
C ALA A 326 16.10 -0.71 -6.88
N ARG A 327 15.00 -0.97 -7.58
CA ARG A 327 14.87 -0.92 -9.05
C ARG A 327 15.64 -2.02 -9.80
N ALA A 328 16.22 -3.02 -9.11
CA ALA A 328 16.74 -4.20 -9.79
C ALA A 328 15.57 -5.07 -10.26
N MET A 329 15.45 -5.26 -11.57
CA MET A 329 14.41 -6.11 -12.15
C MET A 329 14.75 -7.58 -11.93
N HIS A 330 13.75 -8.35 -11.48
CA HIS A 330 13.87 -9.81 -11.41
C HIS A 330 13.26 -10.41 -12.67
N PRO A 331 14.04 -11.10 -13.54
CA PRO A 331 13.53 -11.62 -14.82
C PRO A 331 12.26 -12.47 -14.66
N GLN A 332 12.25 -13.34 -13.67
CA GLN A 332 11.09 -14.18 -13.38
C GLN A 332 9.86 -13.37 -12.99
N ALA A 333 10.00 -12.30 -12.18
CA ALA A 333 8.86 -11.44 -11.82
C ALA A 333 8.26 -10.80 -13.08
N MET A 334 9.09 -10.32 -13.98
CA MET A 334 8.65 -9.74 -15.25
C MET A 334 7.89 -10.77 -16.09
N THR A 335 8.48 -11.95 -16.30
CA THR A 335 7.86 -13.03 -17.07
C THR A 335 6.52 -13.46 -16.45
N THR A 336 6.48 -13.61 -15.12
CA THR A 336 5.25 -14.04 -14.42
C THR A 336 4.15 -13.00 -14.53
N LEU A 337 4.45 -11.69 -14.36
CA LEU A 337 3.44 -10.63 -14.49
C LEU A 337 2.85 -10.60 -15.91
N LEU A 338 3.69 -10.69 -16.96
CA LEU A 338 3.21 -10.71 -18.33
C LEU A 338 2.41 -11.97 -18.63
N LYS A 339 2.87 -13.13 -18.15
CA LYS A 339 2.12 -14.39 -18.29
C LYS A 339 0.72 -14.29 -17.69
N ILE A 340 0.58 -13.70 -16.50
CA ILE A 340 -0.73 -13.55 -15.85
C ILE A 340 -1.64 -12.63 -16.65
N ALA A 341 -1.11 -11.53 -17.19
CA ALA A 341 -1.87 -10.63 -18.05
C ALA A 341 -2.31 -11.30 -19.35
N ASP A 342 -1.41 -12.05 -19.98
CA ASP A 342 -1.68 -12.83 -21.20
C ASP A 342 -2.66 -13.97 -20.94
N ASP A 343 -2.53 -14.69 -19.83
CA ASP A 343 -3.50 -15.72 -19.43
C ASP A 343 -4.94 -15.17 -19.43
N TRP A 344 -5.16 -13.96 -18.89
CA TRP A 344 -6.49 -13.40 -18.71
C TRP A 344 -6.97 -12.50 -19.84
N TYR A 345 -6.07 -11.76 -20.51
CA TYR A 345 -6.39 -10.76 -21.54
C TYR A 345 -5.39 -10.81 -22.71
N PRO A 346 -5.25 -11.93 -23.42
CA PRO A 346 -4.18 -12.13 -24.42
C PRO A 346 -4.19 -11.12 -25.55
N ASP A 347 -5.38 -10.69 -25.98
CA ASP A 347 -5.56 -9.80 -27.13
C ASP A 347 -5.63 -8.32 -26.78
N ALA A 348 -5.60 -7.97 -25.48
CA ALA A 348 -5.83 -6.61 -25.02
C ALA A 348 -4.66 -5.67 -25.31
N ALA A 349 -3.42 -6.14 -25.22
CA ALA A 349 -2.22 -5.32 -25.32
C ALA A 349 -1.03 -6.08 -25.93
N ASN A 350 -0.03 -5.34 -26.39
CA ASN A 350 1.26 -5.92 -26.74
C ASN A 350 2.17 -6.00 -25.50
N TYR A 351 2.09 -7.10 -24.79
CA TYR A 351 2.84 -7.28 -23.54
C TYR A 351 4.35 -7.31 -23.71
N ASN A 352 4.86 -7.64 -24.91
CA ASN A 352 6.31 -7.58 -25.20
C ASN A 352 6.88 -6.16 -25.20
N GLN A 353 6.01 -5.14 -25.32
CA GLN A 353 6.36 -3.72 -25.25
C GLN A 353 6.02 -3.09 -23.90
N ALA A 354 5.68 -3.88 -22.90
CA ALA A 354 5.36 -3.37 -21.58
C ALA A 354 6.57 -2.68 -20.94
N SER A 355 6.31 -1.56 -20.29
CA SER A 355 7.28 -0.92 -19.41
C SER A 355 7.21 -1.53 -18.02
N PHE A 356 8.36 -1.62 -17.35
CA PHE A 356 8.44 -2.25 -16.03
C PHE A 356 8.93 -1.26 -14.97
N TRP A 357 8.44 -1.49 -13.76
CA TRP A 357 8.91 -0.82 -12.57
C TRP A 357 9.21 -1.85 -11.48
N SER A 358 10.23 -1.57 -10.69
CA SER A 358 10.46 -2.24 -9.42
C SER A 358 10.86 -1.23 -8.35
N GLY A 359 10.52 -1.51 -7.10
CA GLY A 359 10.88 -0.63 -6.01
C GLY A 359 10.70 -1.27 -4.64
N ASN A 360 11.37 -0.64 -3.67
CA ASN A 360 11.39 -1.09 -2.30
C ASN A 360 10.11 -0.64 -1.58
N VAL A 361 9.41 -1.61 -0.97
CA VAL A 361 8.27 -1.38 -0.09
C VAL A 361 8.63 -1.82 1.33
N ALA A 362 8.20 -1.04 2.32
CA ALA A 362 8.31 -1.44 3.73
C ALA A 362 7.14 -2.36 4.06
N MET A 363 7.43 -3.61 4.39
CA MET A 363 6.41 -4.57 4.79
C MET A 363 6.39 -4.74 6.30
N LEU A 364 5.23 -4.53 6.91
CA LEU A 364 4.93 -4.88 8.29
C LEU A 364 4.48 -6.35 8.36
N PRO A 365 4.82 -7.09 9.41
CA PRO A 365 4.53 -8.51 9.47
C PRO A 365 3.03 -8.82 9.63
N ASP A 366 2.26 -7.87 10.11
CA ASP A 366 0.82 -7.97 10.38
C ASP A 366 -0.05 -7.36 9.27
N GLY A 367 0.44 -6.34 8.55
CA GLY A 367 -0.20 -5.74 7.39
C GLY A 367 -0.85 -4.37 7.60
N PRO A 368 -1.56 -4.05 8.67
CA PRO A 368 -2.16 -2.73 8.94
C PRO A 368 -1.14 -1.59 8.92
N PRO A 369 -1.51 -0.39 8.47
CA PRO A 369 -0.62 0.75 8.52
C PRO A 369 -0.16 1.04 9.96
N LEU A 370 1.00 1.64 10.10
CA LEU A 370 1.56 2.07 11.39
C LEU A 370 1.56 3.59 11.43
N ILE A 371 0.80 4.16 12.38
CA ILE A 371 0.70 5.60 12.60
C ILE A 371 0.81 5.94 14.09
N GLY A 372 1.09 7.19 14.38
CA GLY A 372 1.02 7.75 15.74
C GLY A 372 2.37 8.16 16.31
N ALA A 373 2.33 8.51 17.60
CA ALA A 373 3.50 8.91 18.35
C ALA A 373 4.49 7.76 18.55
N THR A 374 5.75 8.11 18.67
CA THR A 374 6.81 7.19 19.08
C THR A 374 7.18 7.43 20.55
N PRO A 375 8.00 6.55 21.18
CA PRO A 375 8.54 6.81 22.50
C PRO A 375 9.39 8.09 22.61
N THR A 376 9.90 8.58 21.48
CA THR A 376 10.64 9.85 21.43
C THR A 376 9.66 11.00 21.27
N PRO A 377 9.68 12.02 22.14
CA PRO A 377 8.79 13.17 22.04
C PRO A 377 8.86 13.85 20.66
N ASN A 378 7.74 14.43 20.20
CA ASN A 378 7.64 15.17 18.95
C ASN A 378 7.96 14.39 17.67
N VAL A 379 8.13 13.06 17.75
CA VAL A 379 8.39 12.18 16.62
C VAL A 379 7.20 11.27 16.39
N PHE A 380 6.62 11.38 15.22
CA PHE A 380 5.49 10.57 14.76
C PHE A 380 5.90 9.72 13.55
N VAL A 381 5.14 8.69 13.27
CA VAL A 381 5.36 7.80 12.13
C VAL A 381 4.11 7.63 11.29
N HIS A 382 4.30 7.48 9.97
CA HIS A 382 3.28 7.00 9.05
C HIS A 382 3.91 6.03 8.05
N ILE A 383 3.70 4.75 8.25
CA ILE A 383 4.20 3.68 7.39
C ILE A 383 3.03 2.86 6.88
N ASP A 384 2.91 2.78 5.56
CA ASP A 384 1.93 1.95 4.89
C ASP A 384 2.32 0.50 4.99
N GLY A 385 1.87 -0.35 5.68
CA GLY A 385 2.35 -1.75 5.91
C GLY A 385 2.25 -2.68 4.70
N SER A 386 1.71 -2.23 3.55
CA SER A 386 1.42 -3.07 2.39
C SER A 386 1.62 -2.35 1.05
N SER A 387 1.72 -3.12 -0.05
CA SER A 387 1.85 -2.58 -1.41
C SER A 387 0.54 -2.03 -2.00
N ASP A 388 -0.61 -2.42 -1.44
CA ASP A 388 -1.95 -2.13 -1.99
C ASP A 388 -2.77 -1.22 -1.06
N GLY A 389 -2.08 -0.44 -0.23
CA GLY A 389 -2.66 0.31 0.87
C GLY A 389 -3.25 1.68 0.52
N TRP A 390 -3.58 2.02 -0.74
CA TRP A 390 -3.96 3.40 -1.10
C TRP A 390 -5.07 3.97 -0.21
N ALA A 391 -6.25 3.37 -0.19
CA ALA A 391 -7.33 3.84 0.68
C ALA A 391 -6.95 3.81 2.17
N GLY A 392 -6.32 2.73 2.63
CA GLY A 392 -5.86 2.60 4.01
C GLY A 392 -4.85 3.67 4.42
N THR A 393 -3.96 4.07 3.50
CA THR A 393 -2.99 5.15 3.72
C THR A 393 -3.67 6.51 3.86
N VAL A 394 -4.71 6.79 3.07
CA VAL A 394 -5.47 8.05 3.17
C VAL A 394 -6.20 8.12 4.52
N GLY A 395 -6.90 7.05 4.91
CA GLY A 395 -7.58 7.00 6.21
C GLY A 395 -6.62 7.08 7.40
N ALA A 396 -5.48 6.42 7.31
CA ALA A 396 -4.41 6.48 8.32
C ALA A 396 -3.79 7.89 8.43
N ALA A 397 -3.64 8.62 7.31
CA ALA A 397 -3.13 9.98 7.30
C ALA A 397 -4.06 10.96 8.03
N ALA A 398 -5.37 10.86 7.79
CA ALA A 398 -6.37 11.67 8.48
C ALA A 398 -6.38 11.38 9.99
N ALA A 399 -6.42 10.11 10.36
CA ALA A 399 -6.38 9.69 11.75
C ALA A 399 -5.08 10.13 12.46
N LEU A 400 -3.94 10.11 11.77
CA LEU A 400 -2.67 10.62 12.31
C LEU A 400 -2.72 12.14 12.55
N ALA A 401 -3.30 12.91 11.62
CA ALA A 401 -3.44 14.34 11.79
C ALA A 401 -4.32 14.69 12.98
N ASP A 402 -5.38 13.92 13.24
CA ASP A 402 -6.21 14.06 14.44
C ASP A 402 -5.41 13.77 15.71
N LEU A 403 -4.64 12.66 15.75
CA LEU A 403 -3.77 12.36 16.89
C LEU A 403 -2.76 13.46 17.18
N ILE A 404 -2.11 14.03 16.14
CA ILE A 404 -1.15 15.12 16.29
C ILE A 404 -1.83 16.39 16.80
N GLY A 405 -3.04 16.69 16.30
CA GLY A 405 -3.86 17.81 16.73
C GLY A 405 -4.59 17.60 18.08
N GLY A 406 -4.40 16.44 18.72
CA GLY A 406 -5.07 16.09 19.98
C GLY A 406 -6.58 15.89 19.85
N ARG A 407 -7.07 15.65 18.66
CA ARG A 407 -8.46 15.27 18.39
C ARG A 407 -8.65 13.75 18.44
N GLN A 408 -9.87 13.33 18.71
CA GLN A 408 -10.22 11.91 18.61
C GLN A 408 -10.38 11.54 17.14
N PRO A 409 -9.62 10.52 16.63
CA PRO A 409 -9.81 10.02 15.28
C PRO A 409 -11.20 9.38 15.08
N GLU A 410 -11.72 9.46 13.87
CA GLU A 410 -12.97 8.82 13.45
C GLU A 410 -12.94 7.29 13.53
N ILE A 411 -11.76 6.70 13.46
CA ILE A 411 -11.57 5.24 13.51
C ILE A 411 -10.77 4.83 14.75
N ASP A 412 -10.94 3.59 15.17
CA ASP A 412 -10.08 3.02 16.23
C ASP A 412 -8.65 2.86 15.72
N VAL A 413 -7.75 3.64 16.30
CA VAL A 413 -6.31 3.64 15.99
C VAL A 413 -5.48 2.80 16.95
N SER A 414 -6.05 2.20 17.99
CA SER A 414 -5.31 1.42 19.00
C SER A 414 -4.49 0.30 18.37
N GLY A 415 -5.04 -0.32 17.34
CA GLY A 415 -4.36 -1.35 16.56
C GLY A 415 -3.45 -0.84 15.44
N LEU A 416 -3.34 0.48 15.24
CA LEU A 416 -2.48 1.10 14.22
C LEU A 416 -1.23 1.74 14.82
N GLN A 417 -1.10 1.80 16.14
CA GLN A 417 0.02 2.43 16.84
C GLN A 417 1.20 1.47 17.06
N LEU A 418 2.36 2.04 17.37
CA LEU A 418 3.61 1.29 17.60
C LEU A 418 3.50 0.32 18.80
N THR A 419 2.66 0.66 19.78
CA THR A 419 2.37 -0.16 20.98
C THR A 419 1.86 -1.57 20.65
N ARG A 420 1.31 -1.81 19.45
CA ARG A 420 0.86 -3.16 19.03
C ARG A 420 1.98 -4.18 18.86
N TYR A 421 3.24 -3.72 18.92
CA TYR A 421 4.43 -4.57 18.80
C TYR A 421 5.17 -4.79 20.13
N HIS A 422 4.65 -4.22 21.22
CA HIS A 422 5.23 -4.28 22.58
C HIS A 422 4.37 -5.13 23.51
#